data_c8f870e2b49a52de32b1f91ca19d7c6f
#
_entry.id   c8f870e2b49a52de32b1f91ca19d7c6f
#
_cell.length_a   1.000
_cell.length_b   1.000
_cell.length_c   1.000
_cell.angle_alpha   90.00
_cell.angle_beta   90.00
_cell.angle_gamma   90.00
#
_symmetry.space_group_name_H-M   'P 1'
#
loop_
_entity.id
_entity.type
_entity.pdbx_description
1 polymer ?
#
loop_
_entity_poly.entity_id
_entity_poly.type
_entity_poly.pdbx_seq_one_letter_code
_entity_poly.pdbx_strand_id
1 'polypeptide(L)'
;MLLGLPLMVGIALLRPDLWIVSAGWIAMTGGLILLDAMIGPALRAFEVDMEAPAILYSGDSDPLPVTFRFSRGALPRRLEVMLETNEILEDLPSRGLRGWDGNERRYEFTLTPLRRGTAKLVQLWCRWQGPLGLVQKRQVRKLDIDIVVTPNIRWVKDEAVRLFSRDAEFGIKTQIERGDGSEFDALREFTSGMDRRAIDWKHSARHRHLLAKEFRTERNHNIVFAFDTGRLMSEPLGGVPKIDRAMYYGFDAKPGLSSGFLSGSRSFLKMQGLAAGLDYSSEESNFTLALSTLASQLERRSLIIIFSDFVDTISAELMLENIRRLTDRHLVLFATFEDEALSSMADAPPETTDDVTRAVIAGTLLAERDVVLRRLQRMGVQIIETRPDLFGGALISRYLEIKKRDML
;
A
#
# COMPACT_ATOMS: atom_id res chain seq x y z
N MET A 1 -41.99 -16.28 -24.55
CA MET A 1 -42.13 -17.71 -24.89
C MET A 1 -42.63 -18.56 -23.73
N LEU A 2 -42.07 -18.48 -22.55
CA LEU A 2 -42.52 -19.23 -21.36
C LEU A 2 -43.97 -18.99 -20.95
N LEU A 3 -44.53 -17.80 -21.21
CA LEU A 3 -45.92 -17.46 -20.95
C LEU A 3 -46.91 -18.17 -21.92
N GLY A 4 -46.44 -18.62 -23.07
CA GLY A 4 -47.28 -19.37 -24.04
C GLY A 4 -47.52 -20.84 -23.64
N LEU A 5 -46.64 -21.43 -22.84
CA LEU A 5 -46.74 -22.81 -22.40
C LEU A 5 -47.99 -23.07 -21.53
N PRO A 6 -48.25 -22.32 -20.44
CA PRO A 6 -49.44 -22.50 -19.64
C PRO A 6 -50.74 -22.18 -20.42
N LEU A 7 -50.67 -21.23 -21.35
CA LEU A 7 -51.82 -20.91 -22.19
C LEU A 7 -52.19 -22.06 -23.13
N MET A 8 -51.19 -22.71 -23.75
CA MET A 8 -51.40 -23.85 -24.63
C MET A 8 -51.83 -25.10 -23.86
N VAL A 9 -51.34 -25.33 -22.66
CA VAL A 9 -51.81 -26.39 -21.74
C VAL A 9 -53.26 -26.11 -21.34
N GLY A 10 -53.61 -24.85 -21.01
CA GLY A 10 -54.99 -24.45 -20.70
C GLY A 10 -55.96 -24.66 -21.88
N ILE A 11 -55.55 -24.34 -23.11
CA ILE A 11 -56.34 -24.60 -24.32
C ILE A 11 -56.57 -26.10 -24.55
N ALA A 12 -55.53 -26.93 -24.36
CA ALA A 12 -55.64 -28.39 -24.50
C ALA A 12 -56.59 -29.02 -23.48
N LEU A 13 -56.65 -28.45 -22.26
CA LEU A 13 -57.54 -28.90 -21.20
C LEU A 13 -59.00 -28.46 -21.45
N LEU A 14 -59.26 -27.27 -21.98
CA LEU A 14 -60.56 -26.70 -22.22
C LEU A 14 -61.20 -27.20 -23.53
N ARG A 15 -60.39 -27.52 -24.50
CA ARG A 15 -60.77 -27.99 -25.85
C ARG A 15 -59.90 -29.16 -26.27
N PRO A 16 -60.28 -30.40 -25.92
CA PRO A 16 -59.51 -31.63 -26.25
C PRO A 16 -59.22 -31.78 -27.73
N ASP A 17 -60.13 -31.29 -28.61
CA ASP A 17 -59.98 -31.36 -30.08
C ASP A 17 -58.75 -30.56 -30.59
N LEU A 18 -58.23 -29.62 -29.79
CA LEU A 18 -57.10 -28.76 -30.18
C LEU A 18 -55.73 -29.24 -29.64
N TRP A 19 -55.68 -30.46 -29.07
CA TRP A 19 -54.42 -30.99 -28.49
C TRP A 19 -53.26 -31.05 -29.50
N ILE A 20 -53.57 -31.26 -30.81
CA ILE A 20 -52.55 -31.33 -31.88
C ILE A 20 -51.90 -29.96 -32.07
N VAL A 21 -52.65 -28.83 -31.93
CA VAL A 21 -52.13 -27.46 -32.04
C VAL A 21 -51.20 -27.18 -30.86
N SER A 22 -51.60 -27.60 -29.64
CA SER A 22 -50.77 -27.42 -28.43
C SER A 22 -49.51 -28.29 -28.50
N ALA A 23 -49.61 -29.54 -28.96
CA ALA A 23 -48.45 -30.39 -29.18
C ALA A 23 -47.49 -29.84 -30.24
N GLY A 24 -48.03 -29.32 -31.35
CA GLY A 24 -47.26 -28.67 -32.41
C GLY A 24 -46.52 -27.41 -31.90
N TRP A 25 -47.16 -26.59 -31.06
CA TRP A 25 -46.52 -25.43 -30.42
C TRP A 25 -45.40 -25.82 -29.49
N ILE A 26 -45.60 -26.85 -28.66
CA ILE A 26 -44.58 -27.36 -27.75
C ILE A 26 -43.39 -27.93 -28.53
N ALA A 27 -43.66 -28.70 -29.58
CA ALA A 27 -42.63 -29.28 -30.45
C ALA A 27 -41.84 -28.19 -31.17
N MET A 28 -42.53 -27.14 -31.69
CA MET A 28 -41.89 -26.00 -32.34
C MET A 28 -41.03 -25.20 -31.38
N THR A 29 -41.54 -24.86 -30.18
CA THR A 29 -40.76 -24.11 -29.18
C THR A 29 -39.59 -24.93 -28.65
N GLY A 30 -39.77 -26.22 -28.39
CA GLY A 30 -38.70 -27.15 -28.02
C GLY A 30 -37.63 -27.26 -29.11
N GLY A 31 -38.07 -27.37 -30.39
CA GLY A 31 -37.16 -27.36 -31.52
C GLY A 31 -36.36 -26.08 -31.66
N LEU A 32 -36.97 -24.91 -31.45
CA LEU A 32 -36.28 -23.61 -31.48
C LEU A 32 -35.26 -23.49 -30.34
N ILE A 33 -35.61 -23.93 -29.14
CA ILE A 33 -34.68 -23.95 -27.99
C ILE A 33 -33.47 -24.86 -28.27
N LEU A 34 -33.75 -26.04 -28.80
CA LEU A 34 -32.69 -26.99 -29.14
C LEU A 34 -31.79 -26.47 -30.26
N LEU A 35 -32.38 -25.83 -31.27
CA LEU A 35 -31.67 -25.18 -32.36
C LEU A 35 -30.79 -24.04 -31.86
N ASP A 36 -31.31 -23.18 -30.98
CA ASP A 36 -30.54 -22.09 -30.34
C ASP A 36 -29.36 -22.64 -29.48
N ALA A 37 -29.59 -23.75 -28.77
CA ALA A 37 -28.57 -24.42 -28.01
C ALA A 37 -27.47 -25.02 -28.88
N MET A 38 -27.78 -25.54 -30.04
CA MET A 38 -26.84 -26.17 -30.97
C MET A 38 -26.04 -25.17 -31.80
N ILE A 39 -26.69 -24.11 -32.29
CA ILE A 39 -26.05 -23.07 -33.12
C ILE A 39 -25.21 -22.15 -32.25
N GLY A 40 -25.63 -21.89 -31.01
CA GLY A 40 -24.94 -21.00 -30.08
C GLY A 40 -23.55 -21.56 -29.67
N PRO A 41 -22.61 -20.67 -29.29
CA PRO A 41 -21.24 -21.07 -28.96
C PRO A 41 -21.25 -22.12 -27.85
N ALA A 42 -20.49 -23.19 -28.07
CA ALA A 42 -20.39 -24.29 -27.10
C ALA A 42 -19.52 -23.88 -25.89
N LEU A 43 -19.87 -24.36 -24.69
CA LEU A 43 -19.08 -24.11 -23.48
C LEU A 43 -17.61 -24.55 -23.61
N ARG A 44 -17.36 -25.67 -24.31
CA ARG A 44 -16.01 -26.22 -24.54
C ARG A 44 -15.17 -25.41 -25.55
N ALA A 45 -15.81 -24.54 -26.32
CA ALA A 45 -15.17 -23.73 -27.33
C ALA A 45 -14.78 -22.32 -26.80
N PHE A 46 -15.11 -22.04 -25.56
CA PHE A 46 -14.83 -20.76 -24.91
C PHE A 46 -13.52 -20.82 -24.14
N GLU A 47 -12.60 -19.98 -24.51
CA GLU A 47 -11.28 -19.84 -23.90
C GLU A 47 -11.13 -18.43 -23.35
N VAL A 48 -10.43 -18.33 -22.23
CA VAL A 48 -10.10 -17.05 -21.59
C VAL A 48 -8.60 -17.04 -21.31
N ASP A 49 -7.96 -16.01 -21.79
CA ASP A 49 -6.56 -15.73 -21.53
C ASP A 49 -6.43 -14.43 -20.74
N MET A 50 -5.63 -14.44 -19.68
CA MET A 50 -5.50 -13.34 -18.74
C MET A 50 -4.06 -13.29 -18.21
N GLU A 51 -3.48 -12.10 -18.29
CA GLU A 51 -2.15 -11.84 -17.74
C GLU A 51 -2.31 -10.98 -16.46
N ALA A 52 -2.30 -11.64 -15.31
CA ALA A 52 -2.37 -10.96 -14.04
C ALA A 52 -1.01 -10.32 -13.68
N PRO A 53 -1.00 -9.06 -13.21
CA PRO A 53 0.23 -8.45 -12.72
C PRO A 53 0.73 -9.16 -11.46
N ALA A 54 2.03 -9.28 -11.29
CA ALA A 54 2.63 -9.91 -10.12
C ALA A 54 2.49 -9.05 -8.84
N ILE A 55 2.46 -7.73 -9.00
CA ILE A 55 2.42 -6.75 -7.91
C ILE A 55 1.45 -5.63 -8.30
N LEU A 56 0.60 -5.25 -7.35
CA LEU A 56 -0.24 -4.05 -7.41
C LEU A 56 0.22 -3.04 -6.35
N TYR A 57 -0.12 -1.78 -6.54
CA TYR A 57 0.19 -0.72 -5.59
C TYR A 57 -1.09 -0.17 -4.97
N SER A 58 -1.14 -0.10 -3.62
CA SER A 58 -2.29 0.43 -2.90
C SER A 58 -2.57 1.89 -3.31
N GLY A 59 -3.84 2.19 -3.61
CA GLY A 59 -4.28 3.52 -4.05
C GLY A 59 -3.97 3.86 -5.51
N ASP A 60 -3.40 2.93 -6.29
CA ASP A 60 -3.18 3.06 -7.73
C ASP A 60 -4.14 2.13 -8.48
N SER A 61 -4.38 2.39 -9.74
CA SER A 61 -5.26 1.58 -10.57
C SER A 61 -4.49 0.96 -11.71
N ASP A 62 -4.40 -0.35 -11.74
CA ASP A 62 -3.69 -1.08 -12.78
C ASP A 62 -4.67 -1.85 -13.69
N PRO A 63 -4.46 -1.84 -15.02
CA PRO A 63 -5.29 -2.58 -15.94
C PRO A 63 -4.98 -4.07 -15.91
N LEU A 64 -6.03 -4.90 -15.90
CA LEU A 64 -5.96 -6.34 -16.08
C LEU A 64 -6.53 -6.69 -17.46
N PRO A 65 -5.69 -6.92 -18.47
CA PRO A 65 -6.15 -7.32 -19.79
C PRO A 65 -6.64 -8.77 -19.78
N VAL A 66 -7.84 -8.98 -20.28
CA VAL A 66 -8.46 -10.29 -20.44
C VAL A 66 -8.92 -10.47 -21.87
N THR A 67 -8.51 -11.54 -22.50
CA THR A 67 -8.89 -11.90 -23.85
C THR A 67 -9.85 -13.09 -23.84
N PHE A 68 -11.03 -12.89 -24.39
CA PHE A 68 -12.06 -13.89 -24.55
C PHE A 68 -12.05 -14.41 -25.98
N ARG A 69 -12.04 -15.71 -26.18
CA ARG A 69 -11.99 -16.35 -27.51
C ARG A 69 -13.02 -17.44 -27.62
N PHE A 70 -13.71 -17.51 -28.77
CA PHE A 70 -14.53 -18.64 -29.15
C PHE A 70 -13.93 -19.35 -30.34
N SER A 71 -13.53 -20.63 -30.15
CA SER A 71 -12.89 -21.42 -31.20
C SER A 71 -13.89 -21.97 -32.22
N ARG A 72 -15.18 -22.12 -31.87
CA ARG A 72 -16.23 -22.68 -32.73
C ARG A 72 -17.62 -22.12 -32.36
N GLY A 73 -18.52 -22.03 -33.37
CA GLY A 73 -19.91 -21.63 -33.21
C GLY A 73 -20.15 -20.17 -33.57
N ALA A 74 -21.45 -19.78 -33.62
CA ALA A 74 -21.85 -18.40 -33.86
C ALA A 74 -21.50 -17.55 -32.65
N LEU A 75 -20.88 -16.40 -32.87
CA LEU A 75 -20.48 -15.49 -31.79
C LEU A 75 -21.70 -14.90 -31.07
N PRO A 76 -21.68 -14.80 -29.73
CA PRO A 76 -22.77 -14.22 -28.99
C PRO A 76 -22.84 -12.70 -29.23
N ARG A 77 -24.05 -12.14 -29.31
CA ARG A 77 -24.25 -10.68 -29.44
C ARG A 77 -23.77 -9.91 -28.22
N ARG A 78 -23.82 -10.55 -27.04
CA ARG A 78 -23.41 -9.96 -25.77
C ARG A 78 -22.77 -11.04 -24.89
N LEU A 79 -21.58 -10.75 -24.39
CA LEU A 79 -20.89 -11.51 -23.36
C LEU A 79 -20.94 -10.71 -22.08
N GLU A 80 -21.57 -11.22 -21.04
CA GLU A 80 -21.52 -10.62 -19.70
C GLU A 80 -20.41 -11.26 -18.90
N VAL A 81 -19.58 -10.44 -18.31
CA VAL A 81 -18.42 -10.86 -17.51
C VAL A 81 -18.46 -10.20 -16.15
N MET A 82 -18.05 -10.94 -15.13
CA MET A 82 -17.87 -10.46 -13.76
C MET A 82 -16.66 -11.16 -13.17
N LEU A 83 -15.75 -10.37 -12.63
CA LEU A 83 -14.59 -10.85 -11.92
C LEU A 83 -14.86 -10.74 -10.44
N GLU A 84 -14.79 -11.86 -9.73
CA GLU A 84 -14.96 -11.94 -8.28
C GLU A 84 -13.58 -11.83 -7.62
N THR A 85 -13.47 -10.89 -6.70
CA THR A 85 -12.25 -10.56 -5.98
C THR A 85 -12.49 -10.58 -4.47
N ASN A 86 -11.43 -10.51 -3.68
CA ASN A 86 -11.57 -10.34 -2.23
C ASN A 86 -11.69 -8.85 -1.85
N GLU A 87 -11.92 -8.57 -0.56
CA GLU A 87 -12.12 -7.24 0.02
C GLU A 87 -10.92 -6.26 -0.14
N ILE A 88 -9.78 -6.74 -0.62
CA ILE A 88 -8.59 -5.90 -0.84
C ILE A 88 -8.73 -5.07 -2.11
N LEU A 89 -9.51 -5.56 -3.08
CA LEU A 89 -9.81 -4.85 -4.31
C LEU A 89 -11.20 -4.22 -4.25
N GLU A 90 -11.36 -3.10 -4.92
CA GLU A 90 -12.67 -2.50 -5.14
C GLU A 90 -13.57 -3.46 -5.91
N ASP A 91 -14.86 -3.49 -5.54
CA ASP A 91 -15.84 -4.35 -6.20
C ASP A 91 -15.96 -4.02 -7.69
N LEU A 92 -15.82 -5.06 -8.52
CA LEU A 92 -15.89 -4.95 -9.96
C LEU A 92 -17.32 -5.30 -10.45
N PRO A 93 -18.09 -4.33 -10.91
CA PRO A 93 -19.44 -4.59 -11.37
C PRO A 93 -19.43 -5.44 -12.64
N SER A 94 -20.50 -6.24 -12.82
CA SER A 94 -20.68 -7.02 -14.05
C SER A 94 -20.73 -6.11 -15.28
N ARG A 95 -20.05 -6.51 -16.36
CA ARG A 95 -19.97 -5.76 -17.61
C ARG A 95 -20.49 -6.58 -18.78
N GLY A 96 -21.30 -5.95 -19.63
CA GLY A 96 -21.78 -6.55 -20.87
C GLY A 96 -20.95 -6.11 -22.06
N LEU A 97 -20.17 -7.02 -22.62
CA LEU A 97 -19.30 -6.78 -23.76
C LEU A 97 -20.06 -7.03 -25.08
N ARG A 98 -19.90 -6.14 -26.03
CA ARG A 98 -20.53 -6.23 -27.39
C ARG A 98 -19.45 -6.01 -28.44
N GLY A 99 -19.66 -6.60 -29.63
CA GLY A 99 -18.71 -6.51 -30.74
C GLY A 99 -17.53 -7.47 -30.53
N TRP A 100 -17.11 -8.10 -31.61
CA TRP A 100 -16.02 -9.07 -31.67
C TRP A 100 -15.05 -8.64 -32.76
N ASP A 101 -13.77 -8.84 -32.52
CA ASP A 101 -12.73 -8.67 -33.53
C ASP A 101 -12.32 -10.07 -33.97
N GLY A 102 -12.88 -10.49 -35.12
CA GLY A 102 -12.83 -11.90 -35.48
C GLY A 102 -13.50 -12.78 -34.44
N ASN A 103 -12.76 -13.71 -33.85
CA ASN A 103 -13.23 -14.64 -32.82
C ASN A 103 -12.84 -14.21 -31.40
N GLU A 104 -12.25 -13.05 -31.25
CA GLU A 104 -11.68 -12.57 -29.98
C GLU A 104 -12.35 -11.29 -29.51
N ARG A 105 -12.35 -11.11 -28.19
CA ARG A 105 -12.73 -9.86 -27.53
C ARG A 105 -11.77 -9.57 -26.39
N ARG A 106 -11.09 -8.44 -26.46
CA ARG A 106 -10.27 -7.93 -25.36
C ARG A 106 -11.09 -7.01 -24.48
N TYR A 107 -10.90 -7.13 -23.20
CA TYR A 107 -11.46 -6.24 -22.19
C TYR A 107 -10.44 -6.04 -21.07
N GLU A 108 -10.36 -4.82 -20.57
CA GLU A 108 -9.48 -4.46 -19.47
C GLU A 108 -10.32 -4.20 -18.22
N PHE A 109 -10.13 -5.04 -17.21
CA PHE A 109 -10.63 -4.73 -15.88
C PHE A 109 -9.66 -3.76 -15.21
N THR A 110 -10.18 -2.79 -14.49
CA THR A 110 -9.36 -1.88 -13.68
C THR A 110 -9.31 -2.43 -12.27
N LEU A 111 -8.14 -2.88 -11.82
CA LEU A 111 -7.92 -3.35 -10.46
C LEU A 111 -7.50 -2.15 -9.60
N THR A 112 -8.31 -1.78 -8.62
CA THR A 112 -8.01 -0.70 -7.67
C THR A 112 -7.88 -1.30 -6.27
N PRO A 113 -6.65 -1.52 -5.77
CA PRO A 113 -6.46 -2.00 -4.41
C PRO A 113 -6.77 -0.92 -3.39
N LEU A 114 -7.65 -1.23 -2.44
CA LEU A 114 -8.06 -0.34 -1.35
C LEU A 114 -7.05 -0.33 -0.21
N ARG A 115 -6.36 -1.45 0.00
CA ARG A 115 -5.36 -1.64 1.05
C ARG A 115 -4.29 -2.64 0.61
N ARG A 116 -3.14 -2.63 1.29
CA ARG A 116 -2.09 -3.63 1.08
C ARG A 116 -2.52 -5.02 1.55
N GLY A 117 -1.83 -6.02 1.09
CA GLY A 117 -2.08 -7.43 1.44
C GLY A 117 -2.00 -8.33 0.23
N THR A 118 -2.70 -9.46 0.25
CA THR A 118 -2.78 -10.37 -0.89
C THR A 118 -4.16 -10.24 -1.53
N ALA A 119 -4.21 -9.56 -2.67
CA ALA A 119 -5.42 -9.51 -3.50
C ALA A 119 -5.63 -10.86 -4.17
N LYS A 120 -6.86 -11.37 -4.12
CA LYS A 120 -7.23 -12.63 -4.75
C LYS A 120 -8.21 -12.41 -5.88
N LEU A 121 -7.87 -12.90 -7.05
CA LEU A 121 -8.82 -13.10 -8.14
C LEU A 121 -9.43 -14.48 -7.95
N VAL A 122 -10.65 -14.54 -7.41
CA VAL A 122 -11.27 -15.79 -6.98
C VAL A 122 -11.79 -16.57 -8.17
N GLN A 123 -12.69 -15.95 -8.94
CA GLN A 123 -13.28 -16.59 -10.11
C GLN A 123 -13.81 -15.58 -11.11
N LEU A 124 -13.83 -16.01 -12.38
CA LEU A 124 -14.37 -15.26 -13.49
C LEU A 124 -15.69 -15.89 -13.94
N TRP A 125 -16.75 -15.08 -13.89
CA TRP A 125 -18.07 -15.46 -14.35
C TRP A 125 -18.29 -14.93 -15.76
N CYS A 126 -18.66 -15.82 -16.66
CA CYS A 126 -19.01 -15.47 -18.03
C CYS A 126 -20.38 -15.99 -18.36
N ARG A 127 -21.20 -15.15 -18.98
CA ARG A 127 -22.57 -15.47 -19.37
C ARG A 127 -22.88 -14.94 -20.76
N TRP A 128 -23.46 -15.76 -21.63
CA TRP A 128 -23.86 -15.37 -22.95
C TRP A 128 -25.16 -16.05 -23.39
N GLN A 129 -25.81 -15.52 -24.39
CA GLN A 129 -27.02 -16.05 -24.96
C GLN A 129 -26.75 -16.66 -26.33
N GLY A 130 -27.56 -17.65 -26.71
CA GLY A 130 -27.59 -18.17 -28.08
C GLY A 130 -28.04 -17.10 -29.07
N PRO A 131 -27.93 -17.37 -30.41
CA PRO A 131 -28.27 -16.42 -31.47
C PRO A 131 -29.72 -15.98 -31.44
N LEU A 132 -30.66 -16.85 -31.04
CA LEU A 132 -32.06 -16.54 -30.89
C LEU A 132 -32.42 -15.96 -29.50
N GLY A 133 -31.50 -15.99 -28.57
CA GLY A 133 -31.69 -15.51 -27.21
C GLY A 133 -32.58 -16.37 -26.32
N LEU A 134 -32.83 -17.62 -26.72
CA LEU A 134 -33.70 -18.54 -25.99
C LEU A 134 -32.96 -19.33 -24.94
N VAL A 135 -31.68 -19.62 -25.20
CA VAL A 135 -30.80 -20.38 -24.30
C VAL A 135 -29.70 -19.49 -23.74
N GLN A 136 -29.55 -19.51 -22.45
CA GLN A 136 -28.45 -18.83 -21.75
C GLN A 136 -27.42 -19.84 -21.28
N LYS A 137 -26.18 -19.61 -21.65
CA LYS A 137 -25.02 -20.44 -21.22
C LYS A 137 -24.21 -19.63 -20.20
N ARG A 138 -23.74 -20.33 -19.18
CA ARG A 138 -22.90 -19.75 -18.11
C ARG A 138 -21.66 -20.63 -17.93
N GLN A 139 -20.52 -19.97 -17.80
CA GLN A 139 -19.27 -20.61 -17.42
C GLN A 139 -18.65 -19.87 -16.26
N VAL A 140 -18.16 -20.62 -15.29
CA VAL A 140 -17.41 -20.11 -14.14
C VAL A 140 -16.04 -20.74 -14.21
N ARG A 141 -15.02 -19.88 -14.22
CA ARG A 141 -13.62 -20.33 -14.20
C ARG A 141 -13.01 -19.92 -12.87
N LYS A 142 -12.57 -20.87 -12.09
CA LYS A 142 -11.77 -20.62 -10.89
C LYS A 142 -10.40 -20.14 -11.32
N LEU A 143 -9.96 -19.04 -10.74
CA LEU A 143 -8.67 -18.42 -11.05
C LEU A 143 -7.64 -18.72 -9.97
N ASP A 144 -8.01 -18.50 -8.70
CA ASP A 144 -7.17 -18.69 -7.52
C ASP A 144 -5.79 -18.02 -7.68
N ILE A 145 -5.79 -16.79 -8.23
CA ILE A 145 -4.58 -16.02 -8.49
C ILE A 145 -4.37 -15.06 -7.32
N ASP A 146 -3.24 -15.19 -6.65
CA ASP A 146 -2.81 -14.31 -5.60
C ASP A 146 -1.90 -13.20 -6.17
N ILE A 147 -2.21 -11.95 -5.90
CA ILE A 147 -1.45 -10.77 -6.33
C ILE A 147 -1.02 -10.00 -5.07
N VAL A 148 0.28 -9.76 -4.93
CA VAL A 148 0.79 -9.01 -3.79
C VAL A 148 0.51 -7.52 -3.97
N VAL A 149 -0.21 -6.92 -3.01
CA VAL A 149 -0.45 -5.48 -2.98
C VAL A 149 0.53 -4.83 -2.01
N THR A 150 1.40 -3.97 -2.55
CA THR A 150 2.41 -3.25 -1.79
C THR A 150 2.05 -1.75 -1.68
N PRO A 151 2.62 -1.03 -0.70
CA PRO A 151 2.53 0.43 -0.69
C PRO A 151 3.10 1.06 -1.96
N ASN A 152 2.48 2.13 -2.45
CA ASN A 152 2.94 2.83 -3.66
C ASN A 152 4.13 3.75 -3.36
N ILE A 153 5.33 3.28 -3.65
CA ILE A 153 6.59 4.04 -3.43
C ILE A 153 7.08 4.80 -4.68
N ARG A 154 6.33 4.76 -5.79
CA ARG A 154 6.79 5.35 -7.07
C ARG A 154 7.05 6.86 -6.95
N TRP A 155 6.09 7.58 -6.41
CA TRP A 155 6.19 9.04 -6.24
C TRP A 155 7.22 9.47 -5.16
N VAL A 156 7.50 8.62 -4.16
CA VAL A 156 8.56 8.86 -3.17
C VAL A 156 9.93 8.91 -3.85
N LYS A 157 10.17 8.02 -4.82
CA LYS A 157 11.43 8.03 -5.57
C LYS A 157 11.58 9.32 -6.37
N ASP A 158 10.51 9.79 -7.00
CA ASP A 158 10.53 11.02 -7.80
C ASP A 158 10.77 12.26 -6.92
N GLU A 159 10.17 12.31 -5.74
CA GLU A 159 10.37 13.39 -4.79
C GLU A 159 11.77 13.36 -4.15
N ALA A 160 12.25 12.19 -3.78
CA ALA A 160 13.61 12.03 -3.28
C ALA A 160 14.64 12.49 -4.33
N VAL A 161 14.47 12.10 -5.60
CA VAL A 161 15.34 12.53 -6.70
C VAL A 161 15.30 14.06 -6.85
N ARG A 162 14.13 14.70 -6.79
CA ARG A 162 13.99 16.16 -6.85
C ARG A 162 14.70 16.86 -5.70
N LEU A 163 14.56 16.35 -4.47
CA LEU A 163 15.22 16.91 -3.30
C LEU A 163 16.74 16.77 -3.39
N PHE A 164 17.23 15.59 -3.76
CA PHE A 164 18.66 15.37 -3.94
C PHE A 164 19.26 16.20 -5.10
N SER A 165 18.52 16.37 -6.20
CA SER A 165 18.95 17.21 -7.31
C SER A 165 19.06 18.67 -6.90
N ARG A 166 18.08 19.17 -6.15
CA ARG A 166 18.09 20.54 -5.62
C ARG A 166 19.24 20.78 -4.64
N ASP A 167 19.49 19.81 -3.73
CA ASP A 167 20.62 19.89 -2.79
C ASP A 167 21.98 19.80 -3.52
N ALA A 168 22.05 19.06 -4.62
CA ALA A 168 23.24 19.00 -5.46
C ALA A 168 23.50 20.33 -6.21
N GLU A 169 22.46 21.02 -6.68
CA GLU A 169 22.56 22.35 -7.31
C GLU A 169 23.04 23.43 -6.33
N PHE A 170 22.67 23.32 -5.05
CA PHE A 170 23.14 24.23 -3.98
C PHE A 170 24.57 23.92 -3.50
N GLY A 171 25.28 23.00 -4.17
CA GLY A 171 26.71 22.78 -3.94
C GLY A 171 27.05 22.31 -2.53
N ILE A 172 26.20 21.48 -1.92
CA ILE A 172 26.52 20.82 -0.67
C ILE A 172 27.66 19.84 -0.96
N LYS A 173 28.89 20.36 -0.88
CA LYS A 173 30.08 19.50 -0.78
C LYS A 173 29.84 18.58 0.39
N THR A 174 29.71 17.29 0.13
CA THR A 174 29.89 16.27 1.16
C THR A 174 31.24 16.57 1.80
N GLN A 175 31.24 17.22 2.95
CA GLN A 175 32.43 17.32 3.77
C GLN A 175 32.74 15.88 4.18
N ILE A 176 33.73 15.29 3.53
CA ILE A 176 34.30 14.01 3.94
C ILE A 176 35.00 14.34 5.26
N GLU A 177 34.31 14.14 6.37
CA GLU A 177 34.92 14.26 7.69
C GLU A 177 35.91 13.13 7.86
N ARG A 178 37.14 13.51 8.09
CA ARG A 178 38.27 12.62 8.33
C ARG A 178 38.37 12.34 9.83
N GLY A 179 38.42 11.07 10.22
CA GLY A 179 38.46 10.70 11.63
C GLY A 179 38.71 9.21 11.87
N ASP A 180 38.46 8.73 13.08
CA ASP A 180 38.74 7.37 13.56
C ASP A 180 37.75 6.30 13.05
N GLY A 181 37.42 6.29 11.74
CA GLY A 181 36.58 5.27 11.12
C GLY A 181 37.34 3.95 10.84
N SER A 182 36.58 2.91 10.44
CA SER A 182 37.17 1.60 10.09
C SER A 182 37.41 1.46 8.57
N GLU A 183 36.84 2.31 7.73
CA GLU A 183 37.02 2.23 6.29
C GLU A 183 38.22 3.07 5.82
N PHE A 184 39.18 2.40 5.15
CA PHE A 184 40.36 3.03 4.60
C PHE A 184 39.98 3.99 3.48
N ASP A 185 40.34 5.27 3.60
CA ASP A 185 40.09 6.30 2.59
C ASP A 185 41.33 6.57 1.73
N ALA A 186 42.42 6.95 2.39
CA ALA A 186 43.64 7.34 1.69
C ALA A 186 44.90 7.12 2.53
N LEU A 187 46.08 7.18 1.86
CA LEU A 187 47.36 7.32 2.54
C LEU A 187 47.75 8.80 2.48
N ARG A 188 48.12 9.34 3.64
CA ARG A 188 48.60 10.71 3.81
C ARG A 188 49.98 10.73 4.40
N GLU A 189 50.76 11.75 4.10
CA GLU A 189 52.03 11.95 4.76
C GLU A 189 51.85 12.17 6.28
N PHE A 190 52.58 11.42 7.08
CA PHE A 190 52.52 11.50 8.53
C PHE A 190 53.14 12.82 9.00
N THR A 191 52.33 13.64 9.68
CA THR A 191 52.76 14.90 10.27
C THR A 191 52.80 14.82 11.78
N SER A 192 53.62 15.65 12.41
CA SER A 192 53.73 15.73 13.87
C SER A 192 52.38 16.12 14.48
N GLY A 193 51.88 15.27 15.41
CA GLY A 193 50.54 15.42 16.02
C GLY A 193 49.52 14.35 15.61
N MET A 194 49.84 13.54 14.59
CA MET A 194 48.99 12.39 14.24
C MET A 194 49.23 11.19 15.15
N ASP A 195 48.22 10.32 15.31
CA ASP A 195 48.37 9.06 16.05
C ASP A 195 49.37 8.15 15.35
N ARG A 196 50.40 7.72 16.07
CA ARG A 196 51.44 6.80 15.59
C ARG A 196 50.89 5.43 15.18
N ARG A 197 49.72 5.04 15.69
CA ARG A 197 49.03 3.79 15.33
C ARG A 197 48.52 3.79 13.89
N ALA A 198 48.27 4.96 13.34
CA ALA A 198 47.85 5.12 11.98
C ALA A 198 48.94 4.92 10.93
N ILE A 199 50.22 4.83 11.31
CA ILE A 199 51.33 4.68 10.37
C ILE A 199 51.23 3.35 9.63
N ASP A 200 51.21 3.42 8.32
CA ASP A 200 51.32 2.25 7.44
C ASP A 200 52.80 1.99 7.12
N TRP A 201 53.41 1.11 7.90
CA TRP A 201 54.83 0.76 7.75
C TRP A 201 55.16 0.13 6.40
N LYS A 202 54.21 -0.61 5.81
CA LYS A 202 54.41 -1.31 4.53
C LYS A 202 54.51 -0.34 3.38
N HIS A 203 53.63 0.65 3.30
CA HIS A 203 53.65 1.67 2.26
C HIS A 203 54.72 2.72 2.53
N SER A 204 54.94 3.10 3.76
CA SER A 204 56.06 4.00 4.14
C SER A 204 57.42 3.49 3.71
N ALA A 205 57.69 2.19 3.84
CA ALA A 205 58.95 1.57 3.40
C ALA A 205 59.15 1.64 1.88
N ARG A 206 58.09 1.65 1.09
CA ARG A 206 58.14 1.74 -0.39
C ARG A 206 58.36 3.17 -0.88
N HIS A 207 57.80 4.15 -0.19
CA HIS A 207 57.79 5.54 -0.63
C HIS A 207 58.85 6.42 0.03
N ARG A 208 59.66 5.89 0.95
CA ARG A 208 60.71 6.59 1.73
C ARG A 208 60.17 7.79 2.56
N HIS A 209 58.87 7.88 2.77
CA HIS A 209 58.23 8.87 3.62
C HIS A 209 57.28 8.15 4.57
N LEU A 210 57.11 8.69 5.78
CA LEU A 210 56.11 8.13 6.69
C LEU A 210 54.73 8.44 6.22
N LEU A 211 53.96 7.39 5.94
CA LEU A 211 52.56 7.49 5.50
C LEU A 211 51.63 6.97 6.60
N ALA A 212 50.60 7.72 6.88
CA ALA A 212 49.52 7.35 7.77
C ALA A 212 48.26 6.96 7.01
N LYS A 213 47.56 5.96 7.48
CA LYS A 213 46.24 5.61 7.00
C LYS A 213 45.25 6.65 7.47
N GLU A 214 44.56 7.22 6.54
CA GLU A 214 43.42 8.08 6.78
C GLU A 214 42.16 7.23 6.63
N PHE A 215 41.34 7.20 7.69
CA PHE A 215 40.11 6.45 7.69
C PHE A 215 38.94 7.41 7.54
N ARG A 216 37.90 6.99 6.78
CA ARG A 216 36.63 7.69 6.74
C ARG A 216 35.96 7.50 8.10
N THR A 217 35.49 8.59 8.66
CA THR A 217 34.60 8.51 9.81
C THR A 217 33.26 7.98 9.32
N GLU A 218 33.09 6.67 9.30
CA GLU A 218 31.77 6.08 9.18
C GLU A 218 31.08 6.25 10.54
N ARG A 219 30.31 7.30 10.66
CA ARG A 219 29.30 7.37 11.70
C ARG A 219 28.14 6.49 11.25
N ASN A 220 28.24 5.19 11.50
CA ASN A 220 27.15 4.25 11.31
C ASN A 220 26.06 4.53 12.34
N HIS A 221 25.21 5.49 12.02
CA HIS A 221 24.05 5.79 12.84
C HIS A 221 22.96 4.75 12.59
N ASN A 222 22.47 4.13 13.64
CA ASN A 222 21.33 3.26 13.57
C ASN A 222 20.08 4.11 13.39
N ILE A 223 19.31 3.83 12.35
CA ILE A 223 17.99 4.40 12.14
C ILE A 223 16.97 3.30 12.39
N VAL A 224 16.05 3.56 13.29
CA VAL A 224 14.98 2.64 13.67
C VAL A 224 13.67 3.26 13.27
N PHE A 225 12.90 2.54 12.50
CA PHE A 225 11.54 2.90 12.13
C PHE A 225 10.58 2.09 13.00
N ALA A 226 9.78 2.75 13.81
CA ALA A 226 8.79 2.16 14.67
C ALA A 226 7.38 2.54 14.17
N PHE A 227 6.63 1.57 13.66
CA PHE A 227 5.27 1.77 13.20
C PHE A 227 4.29 1.29 14.26
N ASP A 228 3.39 2.16 14.62
CA ASP A 228 2.22 1.79 15.37
C ASP A 228 1.23 1.10 14.44
N THR A 229 0.78 -0.10 14.83
CA THR A 229 -0.20 -0.90 14.07
C THR A 229 -1.57 -0.90 14.72
N GLY A 230 -1.78 -0.11 15.77
CA GLY A 230 -3.03 -0.04 16.51
C GLY A 230 -4.18 0.58 15.71
N ARG A 231 -5.35 0.57 16.33
CA ARG A 231 -6.61 1.00 15.73
C ARG A 231 -6.53 2.37 15.04
N LEU A 232 -5.91 3.37 15.69
CA LEU A 232 -5.82 4.72 15.14
C LEU A 232 -5.03 4.80 13.82
N MET A 233 -3.99 3.99 13.70
CA MET A 233 -3.19 3.90 12.47
C MET A 233 -3.88 3.08 11.37
N SER A 234 -4.86 2.28 11.72
CA SER A 234 -5.70 1.53 10.77
C SER A 234 -6.83 2.38 10.19
N GLU A 235 -7.15 3.52 10.79
CA GLU A 235 -8.16 4.45 10.29
C GLU A 235 -7.77 5.05 8.94
N PRO A 236 -8.70 5.15 7.97
CA PRO A 236 -8.41 5.72 6.67
C PRO A 236 -8.29 7.25 6.73
N LEU A 237 -7.27 7.79 6.08
CA LEU A 237 -7.10 9.21 5.81
C LEU A 237 -7.16 9.42 4.29
N GLY A 238 -8.23 10.04 3.80
CA GLY A 238 -8.48 10.14 2.36
C GLY A 238 -8.59 8.78 1.66
N GLY A 239 -9.29 7.81 2.29
CA GLY A 239 -9.54 6.47 1.74
C GLY A 239 -8.39 5.47 1.86
N VAL A 240 -7.21 5.86 2.38
CA VAL A 240 -6.05 4.98 2.58
C VAL A 240 -5.70 4.96 4.06
N PRO A 241 -5.50 3.79 4.70
CA PRO A 241 -5.12 3.70 6.11
C PRO A 241 -3.87 4.52 6.44
N LYS A 242 -3.86 5.19 7.61
CA LYS A 242 -2.72 6.01 8.06
C LYS A 242 -1.42 5.21 8.09
N ILE A 243 -1.48 3.95 8.52
CA ILE A 243 -0.31 3.07 8.54
C ILE A 243 0.25 2.82 7.13
N ASP A 244 -0.60 2.67 6.11
CA ASP A 244 -0.14 2.48 4.73
C ASP A 244 0.56 3.75 4.22
N ARG A 245 0.02 4.92 4.54
CA ARG A 245 0.66 6.19 4.22
C ARG A 245 2.00 6.36 4.94
N ALA A 246 2.09 5.98 6.22
CA ALA A 246 3.34 6.00 6.97
C ALA A 246 4.37 5.04 6.36
N MET A 247 3.95 3.87 5.89
CA MET A 247 4.81 2.88 5.24
C MET A 247 5.32 3.28 3.87
N TYR A 248 4.67 4.22 3.18
CA TYR A 248 5.25 4.79 1.97
C TYR A 248 6.62 5.42 2.23
N TYR A 249 6.85 5.89 3.44
CA TYR A 249 8.02 6.70 3.81
C TYR A 249 8.96 6.04 4.82
N GLY A 250 8.53 4.97 5.49
CA GLY A 250 9.29 4.33 6.53
C GLY A 250 9.12 2.81 6.52
N PHE A 251 9.97 2.11 7.24
CA PHE A 251 10.02 0.66 7.30
C PHE A 251 10.02 0.17 8.75
N ASP A 252 9.12 -0.64 9.01
CA ASP A 252 8.65 -1.61 10.00
C ASP A 252 9.34 -1.78 11.36
N ALA A 253 8.50 -1.81 12.44
CA ALA A 253 8.75 -2.57 13.65
C ALA A 253 7.46 -3.02 14.35
N LYS A 254 7.05 -4.26 14.14
CA LYS A 254 6.13 -4.96 15.05
C LYS A 254 6.94 -5.55 16.21
N PRO A 255 6.49 -5.53 17.50
CA PRO A 255 7.05 -6.42 18.52
C PRO A 255 6.72 -7.87 18.14
N GLY A 256 7.46 -8.46 17.29
CA GLY A 256 7.23 -9.76 16.67
C GLY A 256 7.88 -9.89 15.31
N LEU A 257 8.16 -8.78 14.62
CA LEU A 257 8.89 -8.75 13.36
C LEU A 257 10.04 -7.73 13.50
N SER A 258 11.13 -8.12 14.15
CA SER A 258 12.37 -7.37 14.09
C SER A 258 13.18 -7.83 12.89
N SER A 259 13.50 -6.90 11.99
CA SER A 259 14.36 -7.21 10.85
C SER A 259 15.81 -7.42 11.24
N GLY A 260 16.18 -7.07 12.46
CA GLY A 260 17.58 -6.85 12.83
C GLY A 260 18.19 -5.67 12.07
N PHE A 261 19.46 -5.38 12.28
CA PHE A 261 20.17 -4.33 11.53
C PHE A 261 20.42 -4.79 10.11
N LEU A 262 19.88 -4.06 9.15
CA LEU A 262 20.03 -4.30 7.71
C LEU A 262 20.88 -3.19 7.11
N SER A 263 21.82 -3.53 6.23
CA SER A 263 22.64 -2.55 5.51
C SER A 263 22.70 -2.86 4.02
N GLY A 264 22.81 -1.82 3.19
CA GLY A 264 22.93 -1.92 1.74
C GLY A 264 21.61 -1.97 0.96
N SER A 265 21.67 -1.79 -0.35
CA SER A 265 20.51 -1.65 -1.24
C SER A 265 19.60 -2.89 -1.31
N ARG A 266 20.14 -4.09 -1.11
CA ARG A 266 19.33 -5.34 -1.09
C ARG A 266 18.43 -5.43 0.14
N SER A 267 18.79 -4.74 1.21
CA SER A 267 18.01 -4.70 2.45
C SER A 267 16.70 -3.95 2.29
N PHE A 268 16.65 -3.01 1.35
CA PHE A 268 15.42 -2.27 1.03
C PHE A 268 14.28 -3.20 0.60
N LEU A 269 14.54 -4.13 -0.33
CA LEU A 269 13.53 -5.08 -0.78
C LEU A 269 13.06 -6.01 0.34
N LYS A 270 13.97 -6.40 1.25
CA LYS A 270 13.62 -7.21 2.41
C LYS A 270 12.74 -6.43 3.38
N MET A 271 13.07 -5.18 3.65
CA MET A 271 12.25 -4.30 4.49
C MET A 271 10.87 -4.05 3.89
N GLN A 272 10.80 -3.80 2.57
CA GLN A 272 9.52 -3.64 1.86
C GLN A 272 8.64 -4.89 1.98
N GLY A 273 9.22 -6.08 1.84
CA GLY A 273 8.50 -7.34 2.03
C GLY A 273 7.98 -7.55 3.45
N LEU A 274 8.78 -7.16 4.47
CA LEU A 274 8.35 -7.20 5.86
C LEU A 274 7.22 -6.19 6.13
N ALA A 275 7.34 -4.97 5.61
CA ALA A 275 6.31 -3.95 5.72
C ALA A 275 4.98 -4.37 5.08
N ALA A 276 5.03 -5.02 3.91
CA ALA A 276 3.84 -5.56 3.25
C ALA A 276 3.13 -6.66 4.08
N GLY A 277 3.88 -7.36 4.93
CA GLY A 277 3.35 -8.40 5.83
C GLY A 277 2.75 -7.88 7.14
N LEU A 278 2.80 -6.59 7.43
CA LEU A 278 2.12 -6.02 8.60
C LEU A 278 0.61 -6.07 8.40
N ASP A 279 -0.08 -6.50 9.44
CA ASP A 279 -1.54 -6.57 9.42
C ASP A 279 -2.17 -5.35 10.10
N TYR A 280 -3.43 -5.09 9.79
CA TYR A 280 -4.22 -4.05 10.44
C TYR A 280 -4.75 -4.60 11.77
N SER A 281 -4.63 -3.81 12.84
CA SER A 281 -5.15 -4.19 14.14
C SER A 281 -6.31 -3.28 14.55
N SER A 282 -7.36 -3.87 15.11
CA SER A 282 -8.43 -3.15 15.78
C SER A 282 -8.14 -2.91 17.28
N GLU A 283 -7.01 -3.41 17.77
CA GLU A 283 -6.60 -3.28 19.15
C GLU A 283 -5.90 -1.95 19.41
N GLU A 284 -5.88 -1.51 20.65
CA GLU A 284 -5.12 -0.33 21.06
C GLU A 284 -3.63 -0.64 21.10
N SER A 285 -2.82 0.37 20.81
CA SER A 285 -1.37 0.27 20.78
C SER A 285 -0.79 0.10 22.17
N ASN A 286 0.00 -0.95 22.39
CA ASN A 286 0.70 -1.14 23.64
C ASN A 286 2.07 -0.47 23.63
N PHE A 287 2.11 0.85 23.77
CA PHE A 287 3.34 1.65 23.78
C PHE A 287 4.35 1.21 24.84
N THR A 288 3.87 0.79 26.02
CA THR A 288 4.74 0.36 27.12
C THR A 288 5.56 -0.87 26.71
N LEU A 289 4.88 -1.90 26.20
CA LEU A 289 5.57 -3.12 25.76
C LEU A 289 6.46 -2.84 24.54
N ALA A 290 5.95 -2.14 23.54
CA ALA A 290 6.67 -1.90 22.29
C ALA A 290 7.95 -1.05 22.51
N LEU A 291 7.82 0.11 23.16
CA LEU A 291 8.95 1.03 23.33
C LEU A 291 9.95 0.54 24.39
N SER A 292 9.51 -0.17 25.44
CA SER A 292 10.44 -0.77 26.40
C SER A 292 11.25 -1.92 25.79
N THR A 293 10.59 -2.75 24.94
CA THR A 293 11.29 -3.81 24.20
C THR A 293 12.30 -3.21 23.24
N LEU A 294 11.93 -2.18 22.49
CA LEU A 294 12.80 -1.46 21.59
C LEU A 294 14.03 -0.88 22.36
N ALA A 295 13.78 -0.19 23.47
CA ALA A 295 14.84 0.38 24.30
C ALA A 295 15.86 -0.68 24.80
N SER A 296 15.39 -1.89 25.13
CA SER A 296 16.25 -2.98 25.56
C SER A 296 17.13 -3.58 24.47
N GLN A 297 16.72 -3.46 23.20
CA GLN A 297 17.44 -3.98 22.04
C GLN A 297 18.47 -3.01 21.48
N LEU A 298 18.37 -1.73 21.82
CA LEU A 298 19.24 -0.68 21.29
C LEU A 298 20.43 -0.42 22.23
N GLU A 299 21.59 -0.94 21.87
CA GLU A 299 22.83 -0.76 22.62
C GLU A 299 23.52 0.59 22.35
N ARG A 300 23.33 1.15 21.15
CA ARG A 300 23.97 2.40 20.69
C ARG A 300 22.95 3.50 20.50
N ARG A 301 23.44 4.75 20.61
CA ARG A 301 22.63 5.92 20.25
C ARG A 301 22.10 5.77 18.83
N SER A 302 20.80 5.96 18.65
CA SER A 302 20.08 5.71 17.41
C SER A 302 19.10 6.84 17.14
N LEU A 303 18.77 7.07 15.88
CA LEU A 303 17.61 7.85 15.49
C LEU A 303 16.39 6.92 15.47
N ILE A 304 15.42 7.18 16.31
CA ILE A 304 14.16 6.42 16.37
C ILE A 304 13.06 7.27 15.76
N ILE A 305 12.50 6.82 14.65
CA ILE A 305 11.37 7.47 13.96
C ILE A 305 10.12 6.69 14.31
N ILE A 306 9.23 7.31 15.09
CA ILE A 306 7.99 6.70 15.56
C ILE A 306 6.85 7.23 14.68
N PHE A 307 6.17 6.34 13.98
CA PHE A 307 4.96 6.61 13.21
C PHE A 307 3.76 6.18 14.04
N SER A 308 3.05 7.13 14.60
CA SER A 308 1.89 6.86 15.44
C SER A 308 0.92 8.04 15.40
N ASP A 309 -0.27 7.82 15.93
CA ASP A 309 -1.29 8.83 16.10
C ASP A 309 -1.92 8.73 17.49
N PHE A 310 -2.59 9.79 17.93
CA PHE A 310 -3.31 9.86 19.19
C PHE A 310 -4.51 10.80 19.05
N VAL A 311 -5.57 10.53 19.80
CA VAL A 311 -6.81 11.33 19.75
C VAL A 311 -6.80 12.40 20.84
N ASP A 312 -6.44 12.01 22.07
CA ASP A 312 -6.56 12.85 23.25
C ASP A 312 -5.34 12.73 24.18
N THR A 313 -5.32 13.57 25.21
CA THR A 313 -4.24 13.63 26.19
C THR A 313 -4.14 12.37 27.06
N ILE A 314 -5.25 11.66 27.28
CA ILE A 314 -5.29 10.49 28.17
C ILE A 314 -4.67 9.28 27.46
N SER A 315 -5.07 9.02 26.22
CA SER A 315 -4.52 7.94 25.41
C SER A 315 -3.01 8.14 25.13
N ALA A 316 -2.56 9.40 25.01
CA ALA A 316 -1.17 9.75 24.79
C ALA A 316 -0.27 9.63 26.03
N GLU A 317 -0.80 9.58 27.26
CA GLU A 317 0.03 9.64 28.48
C GLU A 317 1.04 8.48 28.58
N LEU A 318 0.61 7.25 28.31
CA LEU A 318 1.49 6.07 28.31
C LEU A 318 2.55 6.16 27.20
N MET A 319 2.20 6.70 26.07
CA MET A 319 3.13 6.95 24.97
C MET A 319 4.18 7.98 25.39
N LEU A 320 3.77 9.11 25.96
CA LEU A 320 4.67 10.17 26.43
C LEU A 320 5.66 9.67 27.46
N GLU A 321 5.22 8.89 28.47
CA GLU A 321 6.10 8.34 29.49
C GLU A 321 7.19 7.44 28.90
N ASN A 322 6.83 6.58 27.96
CA ASN A 322 7.80 5.66 27.36
C ASN A 322 8.72 6.35 26.34
N ILE A 323 8.23 7.33 25.58
CA ILE A 323 9.08 8.15 24.71
C ILE A 323 10.12 8.93 25.53
N ARG A 324 9.77 9.45 26.71
CA ARG A 324 10.70 10.15 27.59
C ARG A 324 11.91 9.28 27.93
N ARG A 325 11.71 7.99 28.22
CA ARG A 325 12.80 7.06 28.51
C ARG A 325 13.73 6.85 27.31
N LEU A 326 13.20 6.93 26.10
CA LEU A 326 14.01 6.82 24.88
C LEU A 326 14.83 8.09 24.62
N THR A 327 14.29 9.27 24.93
CA THR A 327 15.01 10.55 24.71
C THR A 327 16.27 10.72 25.55
N ASP A 328 16.40 9.99 26.66
CA ASP A 328 17.61 10.02 27.51
C ASP A 328 18.85 9.46 26.78
N ARG A 329 18.68 8.55 25.82
CA ARG A 329 19.76 7.85 25.15
C ARG A 329 19.77 7.98 23.64
N HIS A 330 18.62 8.21 23.03
CA HIS A 330 18.38 8.20 21.60
C HIS A 330 17.82 9.53 21.13
N LEU A 331 17.96 9.82 19.85
CA LEU A 331 17.23 10.91 19.20
C LEU A 331 15.88 10.38 18.71
N VAL A 332 14.80 10.98 19.16
CA VAL A 332 13.44 10.56 18.80
C VAL A 332 12.82 11.57 17.85
N LEU A 333 12.30 11.07 16.74
CA LEU A 333 11.48 11.79 15.77
C LEU A 333 10.09 11.20 15.78
N PHE A 334 9.10 11.98 16.17
CA PHE A 334 7.68 11.59 16.14
C PHE A 334 7.05 12.09 14.86
N ALA A 335 6.46 11.20 14.09
CA ALA A 335 5.90 11.46 12.79
C ALA A 335 4.41 11.10 12.79
N THR A 336 3.57 12.09 12.55
CA THR A 336 2.11 11.97 12.54
C THR A 336 1.51 12.75 11.37
N PHE A 337 0.28 12.43 11.02
CA PHE A 337 -0.45 13.14 9.97
C PHE A 337 -1.33 14.24 10.55
N GLU A 338 -1.45 15.34 9.82
CA GLU A 338 -2.43 16.38 10.07
C GLU A 338 -3.84 15.81 9.77
N ASP A 339 -4.78 16.05 10.68
CA ASP A 339 -6.17 15.64 10.49
C ASP A 339 -6.94 16.74 9.75
N GLU A 340 -6.92 16.69 8.42
CA GLU A 340 -7.62 17.65 7.57
C GLU A 340 -9.15 17.61 7.78
N ALA A 341 -9.70 16.46 8.16
CA ALA A 341 -11.13 16.33 8.40
C ALA A 341 -11.55 17.10 9.67
N LEU A 342 -10.79 16.96 10.76
CA LEU A 342 -11.02 17.74 11.98
C LEU A 342 -10.78 19.23 11.75
N SER A 343 -9.70 19.61 11.05
CA SER A 343 -9.39 21.00 10.72
C SER A 343 -10.50 21.62 9.88
N SER A 344 -10.97 20.92 8.86
CA SER A 344 -12.07 21.41 8.02
C SER A 344 -13.40 21.51 8.78
N MET A 345 -13.69 20.61 9.73
CA MET A 345 -14.88 20.68 10.57
C MET A 345 -14.82 21.86 11.56
N ALA A 346 -13.62 22.15 12.08
CA ALA A 346 -13.43 23.28 13.01
C ALA A 346 -13.56 24.65 12.31
N ASP A 347 -13.11 24.73 11.05
CA ASP A 347 -13.06 25.99 10.27
C ASP A 347 -14.33 26.23 9.42
N ALA A 348 -15.18 25.20 9.27
CA ALA A 348 -16.39 25.32 8.45
C ALA A 348 -17.38 26.33 9.03
N PRO A 349 -17.96 27.25 8.24
CA PRO A 349 -19.00 28.14 8.71
C PRO A 349 -20.25 27.33 9.11
N PRO A 350 -20.73 27.43 10.37
CA PRO A 350 -21.85 26.64 10.85
C PRO A 350 -23.17 27.14 10.25
N GLU A 351 -23.94 26.26 9.64
CA GLU A 351 -25.29 26.54 9.12
C GLU A 351 -26.39 26.06 10.06
N THR A 352 -26.09 25.02 10.86
CA THR A 352 -27.00 24.39 11.81
C THR A 352 -26.42 24.35 13.22
N THR A 353 -27.28 24.11 14.25
CA THR A 353 -26.83 23.93 15.63
C THR A 353 -25.91 22.71 15.78
N ASP A 354 -26.15 21.68 14.98
CA ASP A 354 -25.31 20.48 14.93
C ASP A 354 -23.90 20.79 14.40
N ASP A 355 -23.79 21.70 13.42
CA ASP A 355 -22.49 22.13 12.88
C ASP A 355 -21.68 22.89 13.92
N VAL A 356 -22.34 23.76 14.72
CA VAL A 356 -21.68 24.42 15.85
C VAL A 356 -21.13 23.40 16.84
N THR A 357 -21.92 22.37 17.18
CA THR A 357 -21.50 21.33 18.10
C THR A 357 -20.30 20.56 17.57
N ARG A 358 -20.33 20.17 16.29
CA ARG A 358 -19.21 19.49 15.62
C ARG A 358 -17.95 20.34 15.57
N ALA A 359 -18.08 21.61 15.22
CA ALA A 359 -16.95 22.55 15.16
C ALA A 359 -16.29 22.73 16.54
N VAL A 360 -17.09 22.84 17.61
CA VAL A 360 -16.58 22.94 18.99
C VAL A 360 -15.85 21.67 19.42
N ILE A 361 -16.41 20.50 19.12
CA ILE A 361 -15.77 19.20 19.43
C ILE A 361 -14.46 19.07 18.65
N ALA A 362 -14.48 19.35 17.34
CA ALA A 362 -13.28 19.29 16.50
C ALA A 362 -12.19 20.25 17.00
N GLY A 363 -12.54 21.50 17.33
CA GLY A 363 -11.61 22.47 17.91
C GLY A 363 -11.03 22.01 19.25
N THR A 364 -11.83 21.35 20.10
CA THR A 364 -11.34 20.81 21.37
C THR A 364 -10.34 19.67 21.14
N LEU A 365 -10.62 18.73 20.24
CA LEU A 365 -9.71 17.63 19.90
C LEU A 365 -8.39 18.16 19.31
N LEU A 366 -8.44 19.15 18.42
CA LEU A 366 -7.23 19.78 17.87
C LEU A 366 -6.42 20.49 18.97
N ALA A 367 -7.06 21.15 19.92
CA ALA A 367 -6.37 21.79 21.04
C ALA A 367 -5.70 20.76 21.97
N GLU A 368 -6.36 19.64 22.27
CA GLU A 368 -5.76 18.55 23.05
C GLU A 368 -4.56 17.94 22.33
N ARG A 369 -4.69 17.72 21.03
CA ARG A 369 -3.61 17.22 20.17
C ARG A 369 -2.38 18.14 20.25
N ASP A 370 -2.56 19.44 20.13
CA ASP A 370 -1.50 20.44 20.21
C ASP A 370 -0.82 20.46 21.60
N VAL A 371 -1.56 20.21 22.68
CA VAL A 371 -0.99 20.04 24.03
C VAL A 371 -0.02 18.85 24.06
N VAL A 372 -0.38 17.70 23.50
CA VAL A 372 0.48 16.51 23.46
C VAL A 372 1.73 16.78 22.63
N LEU A 373 1.60 17.37 21.45
CA LEU A 373 2.74 17.70 20.58
C LEU A 373 3.72 18.66 21.28
N ARG A 374 3.21 19.69 21.95
CA ARG A 374 4.07 20.60 22.75
C ARG A 374 4.75 19.88 23.91
N ARG A 375 4.12 18.89 24.54
CA ARG A 375 4.77 18.08 25.57
C ARG A 375 5.93 17.26 24.98
N LEU A 376 5.74 16.61 23.84
CA LEU A 376 6.79 15.89 23.11
C LEU A 376 7.97 16.81 22.78
N GLN A 377 7.70 18.02 22.26
CA GLN A 377 8.77 18.99 21.95
C GLN A 377 9.57 19.40 23.19
N ARG A 378 8.92 19.62 24.32
CA ARG A 378 9.60 19.96 25.58
C ARG A 378 10.48 18.82 26.12
N MET A 379 10.20 17.58 25.74
CA MET A 379 11.03 16.41 26.06
C MET A 379 12.22 16.23 25.07
N GLY A 380 12.39 17.13 24.11
CA GLY A 380 13.44 17.06 23.10
C GLY A 380 13.11 16.19 21.88
N VAL A 381 11.87 15.72 21.75
CA VAL A 381 11.40 14.97 20.59
C VAL A 381 11.27 15.91 19.40
N GLN A 382 11.83 15.52 18.26
CA GLN A 382 11.59 16.17 16.98
C GLN A 382 10.21 15.78 16.48
N ILE A 383 9.43 16.70 15.94
CA ILE A 383 8.08 16.42 15.46
C ILE A 383 7.98 16.73 13.98
N ILE A 384 7.30 15.83 13.26
CA ILE A 384 6.76 16.05 11.92
C ILE A 384 5.27 15.84 12.02
N GLU A 385 4.51 16.89 11.81
CA GLU A 385 3.08 16.87 11.61
C GLU A 385 2.80 17.56 10.29
N THR A 386 2.23 16.85 9.34
CA THR A 386 1.98 17.39 8.00
C THR A 386 0.97 16.53 7.24
N ARG A 387 0.47 17.09 6.16
CA ARG A 387 -0.43 16.39 5.24
C ARG A 387 0.26 15.19 4.60
N PRO A 388 -0.51 14.14 4.24
CA PRO A 388 0.04 12.92 3.66
C PRO A 388 0.86 13.12 2.38
N ASP A 389 0.46 14.07 1.53
CA ASP A 389 1.13 14.38 0.26
C ASP A 389 2.51 15.03 0.44
N LEU A 390 2.73 15.75 1.53
CA LEU A 390 3.98 16.43 1.85
C LEU A 390 4.89 15.65 2.81
N PHE A 391 4.40 14.54 3.35
CA PHE A 391 5.04 13.83 4.46
C PHE A 391 6.44 13.31 4.12
N GLY A 392 6.63 12.75 2.94
CA GLY A 392 7.93 12.21 2.52
C GLY A 392 9.01 13.27 2.41
N GLY A 393 8.66 14.39 1.78
CA GLY A 393 9.56 15.54 1.68
C GLY A 393 9.93 16.11 3.06
N ALA A 394 8.95 16.24 3.95
CA ALA A 394 9.17 16.69 5.32
C ALA A 394 10.08 15.76 6.11
N LEU A 395 9.87 14.43 5.99
CA LEU A 395 10.68 13.41 6.66
C LEU A 395 12.14 13.44 6.19
N ILE A 396 12.35 13.45 4.88
CA ILE A 396 13.70 13.50 4.30
C ILE A 396 14.40 14.80 4.68
N SER A 397 13.69 15.94 4.58
CA SER A 397 14.26 17.24 4.94
C SER A 397 14.66 17.30 6.42
N ARG A 398 13.82 16.76 7.31
CA ARG A 398 14.14 16.71 8.75
C ARG A 398 15.32 15.77 9.04
N TYR A 399 15.38 14.61 8.38
CA TYR A 399 16.53 13.72 8.50
C TYR A 399 17.84 14.39 8.05
N LEU A 400 17.84 15.09 6.92
CA LEU A 400 19.00 15.83 6.44
C LEU A 400 19.41 16.96 7.38
N GLU A 401 18.45 17.65 7.99
CA GLU A 401 18.71 18.69 9.00
C GLU A 401 19.37 18.11 10.26
N ILE A 402 18.85 16.98 10.78
CA ILE A 402 19.41 16.24 11.91
C ILE A 402 20.85 15.84 11.60
N LYS A 403 21.10 15.31 10.39
CA LYS A 403 22.44 14.92 9.94
C LYS A 403 23.38 16.12 9.80
N LYS A 404 22.92 17.25 9.25
CA LYS A 404 23.71 18.49 9.11
C LYS A 404 24.10 19.10 10.46
N ARG A 405 23.22 18.97 11.47
CA ARG A 405 23.46 19.49 12.82
C ARG A 405 24.27 18.56 13.72
N ASP A 406 24.72 17.43 13.21
CA ASP A 406 25.49 16.42 13.97
C ASP A 406 24.79 15.97 15.26
N MET A 407 23.46 15.81 15.20
CA MET A 407 22.65 15.44 16.36
C MET A 407 22.60 13.91 16.59
N LEU A 408 23.13 13.11 15.68
CA LEU A 408 23.13 11.64 15.72
C LEU A 408 24.32 11.06 16.43
#